data_4261b5289afb87c7b8ac9cd52a2ba050
#
_entry.id   4261b5289afb87c7b8ac9cd52a2ba050
#
_cell.length_a   1.000
_cell.length_b   1.000
_cell.length_c   1.000
_cell.angle_alpha   90.00
_cell.angle_beta   90.00
_cell.angle_gamma   90.00
#
_symmetry.space_group_name_H-M   'P 1'
#
loop_
_entity.id
_entity.type
_entity.pdbx_description
1 polymer ?
#
loop_
_entity_poly.entity_id
_entity_poly.type
_entity_poly.pdbx_seq_one_letter_code
_entity_poly.pdbx_strand_id
1 'polypeptide(L)'
;VVARAACAAGTELERAPVIVVPADDLLDREPQDTVPDHYLLYWSDEPRQELAMGCGLLMIYNHSAHPNVEFTDGPEPDTISVVALCAIAAGEELTYDYGVELWFKEAAHPKTVRRKAKATKGKKRKR
;
A
#
# COMPACT_ATOMS: atom_id res chain seq x y z
N VAL A 1 -7.69 2.34 2.46
CA VAL A 1 -7.04 3.57 2.94
C VAL A 1 -7.09 4.61 1.83
N VAL A 2 -7.37 5.88 2.16
CA VAL A 2 -7.42 6.98 1.20
C VAL A 2 -6.56 8.15 1.66
N ALA A 3 -5.95 8.87 0.71
CA ALA A 3 -5.17 10.06 0.98
C ALA A 3 -6.07 11.20 1.47
N ARG A 4 -5.78 11.79 2.62
CA ARG A 4 -6.52 12.95 3.14
C ARG A 4 -6.17 14.26 2.42
N ALA A 5 -4.94 14.35 1.91
CA ALA A 5 -4.43 15.51 1.18
C ALA A 5 -3.59 15.02 0.00
N ALA A 6 -3.43 15.85 -1.01
CA ALA A 6 -2.52 15.55 -2.11
C ALA A 6 -1.07 15.50 -1.61
N CYS A 7 -0.27 14.59 -2.18
CA CYS A 7 1.14 14.46 -1.88
C CYS A 7 1.96 14.19 -3.14
N ALA A 8 3.26 14.48 -3.08
CA ALA A 8 4.21 14.20 -4.15
C ALA A 8 4.79 12.78 -4.02
N ALA A 9 5.35 12.26 -5.11
CA ALA A 9 6.16 11.06 -5.07
C ALA A 9 7.30 11.19 -4.04
N GLY A 10 7.63 10.09 -3.34
CA GLY A 10 8.63 10.06 -2.28
C GLY A 10 8.14 10.56 -0.92
N THR A 11 6.89 11.00 -0.80
CA THR A 11 6.32 11.41 0.50
C THR A 11 6.10 10.17 1.37
N GLU A 12 6.65 10.19 2.61
CA GLU A 12 6.30 9.20 3.63
C GLU A 12 4.90 9.52 4.17
N LEU A 13 3.98 8.58 4.00
CA LEU A 13 2.56 8.74 4.34
C LEU A 13 2.24 8.17 5.72
N GLU A 14 2.92 7.10 6.10
CA GLU A 14 2.76 6.41 7.36
C GLU A 14 4.08 5.79 7.77
N ARG A 15 4.33 5.72 9.05
CA ARG A 15 5.38 4.91 9.66
C ARG A 15 4.77 4.18 10.83
N ALA A 16 4.88 2.88 10.84
CA ALA A 16 4.28 2.07 11.89
C ALA A 16 5.20 0.90 12.29
N PRO A 17 5.21 0.51 13.56
CA PRO A 17 5.92 -0.69 14.00
C PRO A 17 5.24 -1.95 13.48
N VAL A 18 5.99 -3.03 13.45
CA VAL A 18 5.49 -4.39 13.20
C VAL A 18 5.77 -5.27 14.41
N ILE A 19 4.96 -6.31 14.57
CA ILE A 19 5.21 -7.39 15.52
C ILE A 19 5.77 -8.56 14.73
N VAL A 20 7.05 -8.83 14.90
CA VAL A 20 7.71 -9.96 14.22
C VAL A 20 7.28 -11.26 14.90
N VAL A 21 6.85 -12.22 14.10
CA VAL A 21 6.45 -13.56 14.54
C VAL A 21 7.57 -14.52 14.14
N PRO A 22 8.30 -15.10 15.11
CA PRO A 22 9.36 -16.04 14.83
C PRO A 22 8.86 -17.26 14.04
N ALA A 23 9.72 -17.78 13.16
CA ALA A 23 9.38 -18.95 12.37
C ALA A 23 8.96 -20.17 13.23
N ASP A 24 9.61 -20.35 14.38
CA ASP A 24 9.30 -21.46 15.30
C ASP A 24 7.87 -21.39 15.85
N ASP A 25 7.31 -20.21 16.00
CA ASP A 25 5.92 -20.01 16.44
C ASP A 25 4.90 -20.36 15.34
N LEU A 26 5.37 -20.52 14.10
CA LEU A 26 4.53 -20.80 12.93
C LEU A 26 4.61 -22.28 12.50
N LEU A 27 5.67 -23.01 12.86
CA LEU A 27 5.97 -24.36 12.35
C LEU A 27 4.96 -25.42 12.79
N ASP A 28 4.28 -25.26 13.92
CA ASP A 28 3.27 -26.19 14.42
C ASP A 28 1.85 -25.89 13.91
N ARG A 29 1.70 -24.88 13.07
CA ARG A 29 0.41 -24.55 12.46
C ARG A 29 0.29 -25.26 11.13
N GLU A 30 -0.69 -26.16 11.02
CA GLU A 30 -1.18 -26.56 9.71
C GLU A 30 -1.47 -25.27 8.91
N PRO A 31 -1.05 -25.20 7.64
CA PRO A 31 -1.34 -24.04 6.82
C PRO A 31 -2.87 -23.89 6.74
N GLN A 32 -3.40 -23.10 7.64
CA GLN A 32 -4.82 -22.80 7.69
C GLN A 32 -5.00 -21.52 6.92
N ASP A 33 -5.78 -21.59 5.88
CA ASP A 33 -6.30 -20.44 5.14
C ASP A 33 -7.28 -19.67 6.07
N THR A 34 -6.71 -19.10 7.14
CA THR A 34 -7.48 -18.31 8.11
C THR A 34 -7.37 -16.83 7.80
N VAL A 35 -8.38 -16.05 8.16
CA VAL A 35 -8.39 -14.60 7.93
C VAL A 35 -7.12 -13.92 8.48
N PRO A 36 -6.59 -14.24 9.67
CA PRO A 36 -5.34 -13.64 10.13
C PRO A 36 -4.14 -13.89 9.21
N ASP A 37 -4.06 -15.03 8.55
CA ASP A 37 -2.92 -15.38 7.69
C ASP A 37 -2.86 -14.46 6.46
N HIS A 38 -4.00 -13.90 6.02
CA HIS A 38 -4.08 -12.96 4.92
C HIS A 38 -3.55 -11.55 5.26
N TYR A 39 -3.23 -11.30 6.53
CA TYR A 39 -2.77 -10.00 7.01
C TYR A 39 -1.32 -10.03 7.49
N LEU A 40 -0.60 -11.14 7.30
CA LEU A 40 0.82 -11.22 7.65
C LEU A 40 1.69 -10.80 6.47
N LEU A 41 2.79 -10.12 6.78
CA LEU A 41 3.80 -9.71 5.82
C LEU A 41 4.99 -10.68 5.91
N TYR A 42 5.63 -10.99 4.78
CA TYR A 42 6.94 -11.62 4.80
C TYR A 42 7.95 -10.63 5.37
N TRP A 43 8.68 -11.04 6.41
CA TRP A 43 9.59 -10.16 7.14
C TRP A 43 11.06 -10.48 6.88
N SER A 44 11.40 -11.72 6.78
CA SER A 44 12.75 -12.16 6.44
C SER A 44 12.73 -13.27 5.42
N ASP A 45 13.81 -13.32 4.62
CA ASP A 45 14.04 -14.38 3.65
C ASP A 45 14.55 -15.67 4.33
N GLU A 46 14.65 -16.74 3.53
CA GLU A 46 15.30 -17.99 3.94
C GLU A 46 16.68 -17.70 4.60
N PRO A 47 17.05 -18.40 5.65
CA PRO A 47 16.37 -19.58 6.24
C PRO A 47 15.36 -19.25 7.36
N ARG A 48 15.19 -17.96 7.73
CA ARG A 48 14.38 -17.61 8.91
C ARG A 48 12.88 -17.65 8.65
N GLN A 49 12.45 -17.20 7.48
CA GLN A 49 11.01 -17.13 7.09
C GLN A 49 10.09 -16.52 8.15
N GLU A 50 10.55 -15.46 8.79
CA GLU A 50 9.74 -14.74 9.77
C GLU A 50 8.58 -14.04 9.07
N LEU A 51 7.46 -13.93 9.75
CA LEU A 51 6.33 -13.12 9.35
C LEU A 51 6.19 -11.91 10.27
N ALA A 52 5.50 -10.89 9.81
CA ALA A 52 5.23 -9.72 10.62
C ALA A 52 3.78 -9.30 10.56
N MET A 53 3.25 -8.88 11.68
CA MET A 53 1.95 -8.22 11.78
C MET A 53 2.17 -6.72 11.84
N GLY A 54 1.68 -5.98 10.86
CA GLY A 54 1.75 -4.53 10.82
C GLY A 54 0.82 -3.88 11.83
N CYS A 55 1.29 -2.83 12.46
CA CYS A 55 0.45 -1.95 13.27
C CYS A 55 -0.07 -0.76 12.44
N GLY A 56 -0.88 0.11 13.04
CA GLY A 56 -1.45 1.25 12.35
C GLY A 56 -2.41 0.83 11.22
N LEU A 57 -2.25 1.40 10.05
CA LEU A 57 -3.06 1.10 8.88
C LEU A 57 -2.43 0.07 7.94
N LEU A 58 -1.21 -0.41 8.21
CA LEU A 58 -0.43 -1.29 7.31
C LEU A 58 -1.23 -2.50 6.80
N MET A 59 -2.06 -3.09 7.68
CA MET A 59 -2.81 -4.32 7.36
C MET A 59 -4.10 -4.09 6.57
N ILE A 60 -4.48 -2.85 6.29
CA ILE A 60 -5.74 -2.52 5.62
C ILE A 60 -5.58 -1.75 4.31
N TYR A 61 -4.34 -1.69 3.79
CA TYR A 61 -4.13 -1.24 2.40
C TYR A 61 -4.58 -2.34 1.45
N ASN A 62 -5.30 -1.96 0.40
CA ASN A 62 -5.71 -2.89 -0.64
C ASN A 62 -4.59 -3.17 -1.65
N HIS A 63 -4.69 -4.33 -2.31
CA HIS A 63 -3.79 -4.67 -3.41
C HIS A 63 -4.12 -3.90 -4.68
N SER A 64 -3.09 -3.62 -5.47
CA SER A 64 -3.20 -3.27 -6.88
C SER A 64 -1.97 -3.75 -7.64
N ALA A 65 -2.18 -4.28 -8.84
CA ALA A 65 -1.09 -4.56 -9.79
C ALA A 65 -0.43 -3.27 -10.33
N HIS A 66 -1.05 -2.10 -10.07
CA HIS A 66 -0.53 -0.77 -10.39
C HIS A 66 -0.54 0.09 -9.11
N PRO A 67 0.32 -0.21 -8.14
CA PRO A 67 0.32 0.42 -6.83
C PRO A 67 0.72 1.90 -6.92
N ASN A 68 0.25 2.70 -5.99
CA ASN A 68 0.67 4.10 -5.84
C ASN A 68 1.47 4.35 -4.54
N VAL A 69 1.60 3.33 -3.70
CA VAL A 69 2.52 3.33 -2.56
C VAL A 69 3.35 2.06 -2.52
N GLU A 70 4.46 2.11 -1.81
CA GLU A 70 5.29 0.95 -1.46
C GLU A 70 5.54 0.91 0.04
N PHE A 71 5.80 -0.29 0.56
CA PHE A 71 6.25 -0.53 1.92
C PHE A 71 7.76 -0.71 1.88
N THR A 72 8.47 0.08 2.68
CA THR A 72 9.94 0.02 2.81
C THR A 72 10.32 -0.11 4.27
N ASP A 73 11.53 -0.58 4.53
CA ASP A 73 12.07 -0.60 5.89
C ASP A 73 12.05 0.82 6.46
N GLY A 74 11.56 0.94 7.68
CA GLY A 74 11.61 2.19 8.43
C GLY A 74 13.00 2.45 9.00
N PRO A 75 13.26 3.67 9.47
CA PRO A 75 14.57 4.04 10.04
C PRO A 75 14.84 3.38 11.40
N GLU A 76 13.81 2.97 12.11
CA GLU A 76 13.93 2.24 13.38
C GLU A 76 13.77 0.73 13.13
N PRO A 77 14.38 -0.15 13.96
CA PRO A 77 14.13 -1.58 13.89
C PRO A 77 12.64 -1.91 13.97
N ASP A 78 12.23 -2.95 13.25
CA ASP A 78 10.86 -3.47 13.25
C ASP A 78 9.79 -2.39 12.95
N THR A 79 10.13 -1.50 12.02
CA THR A 79 9.19 -0.50 11.49
C THR A 79 9.10 -0.56 9.97
N ILE A 80 7.94 -0.20 9.45
CA ILE A 80 7.69 -0.01 8.01
C ILE A 80 7.31 1.44 7.76
N SER A 81 7.90 2.02 6.71
CA SER A 81 7.48 3.29 6.12
C SER A 81 6.67 3.02 4.86
N VAL A 82 5.52 3.69 4.73
CA VAL A 82 4.70 3.70 3.52
C VAL A 82 5.03 4.93 2.71
N VAL A 83 5.55 4.75 1.51
CA VAL A 83 6.07 5.83 0.66
C VAL A 83 5.27 5.93 -0.64
N ALA A 84 4.92 7.14 -1.04
CA ALA A 84 4.23 7.41 -2.30
C ALA A 84 5.15 7.15 -3.50
N LEU A 85 4.75 6.29 -4.44
CA LEU A 85 5.47 6.00 -5.68
C LEU A 85 5.29 7.08 -6.75
N CYS A 86 4.18 7.81 -6.68
CA CYS A 86 3.82 8.86 -7.62
C CYS A 86 3.09 10.00 -6.91
N ALA A 87 2.75 11.06 -7.62
CA ALA A 87 1.85 12.08 -7.09
C ALA A 87 0.45 11.48 -6.87
N ILE A 88 -0.09 11.66 -5.68
CA ILE A 88 -1.39 11.13 -5.24
C ILE A 88 -2.31 12.30 -4.94
N ALA A 89 -3.55 12.24 -5.42
CA ALA A 89 -4.55 13.27 -5.16
C ALA A 89 -5.27 13.05 -3.82
N ALA A 90 -5.81 14.11 -3.25
CA ALA A 90 -6.70 13.98 -2.09
C ALA A 90 -7.92 13.12 -2.43
N GLY A 91 -8.27 12.18 -1.57
CA GLY A 91 -9.36 11.23 -1.76
C GLY A 91 -9.02 10.02 -2.64
N GLU A 92 -7.81 9.95 -3.18
CA GLU A 92 -7.34 8.80 -3.92
C GLU A 92 -7.05 7.63 -2.99
N GLU A 93 -7.43 6.42 -3.41
CA GLU A 93 -7.14 5.20 -2.66
C GLU A 93 -5.65 4.87 -2.72
N LEU A 94 -5.09 4.52 -1.58
CA LEU A 94 -3.71 4.08 -1.43
C LEU A 94 -3.67 2.56 -1.56
N THR A 95 -2.88 2.08 -2.53
CA THR A 95 -2.76 0.65 -2.83
C THR A 95 -1.31 0.25 -2.98
N TYR A 96 -0.97 -0.97 -2.57
CA TYR A 96 0.35 -1.54 -2.77
C TYR A 96 0.27 -2.92 -3.41
N ASP A 97 1.38 -3.41 -3.96
CA ASP A 97 1.47 -4.77 -4.50
C ASP A 97 1.75 -5.74 -3.35
N TYR A 98 0.85 -6.71 -3.14
CA TYR A 98 1.04 -7.73 -2.10
C TYR A 98 2.23 -8.66 -2.37
N GLY A 99 2.70 -8.73 -3.61
CA GLY A 99 3.85 -9.56 -3.99
C GLY A 99 3.61 -11.07 -3.89
N VAL A 100 2.36 -11.49 -3.78
CA VAL A 100 1.95 -12.89 -3.63
C VAL A 100 0.87 -13.27 -4.62
N GLU A 101 0.66 -14.58 -4.82
CA GLU A 101 -0.48 -15.05 -5.59
C GLU A 101 -1.79 -14.69 -4.87
N LEU A 102 -2.69 -14.03 -5.59
CA LEU A 102 -3.92 -13.52 -5.00
C LEU A 102 -4.95 -14.67 -4.84
N TRP A 103 -5.55 -14.78 -3.66
CA TRP A 103 -6.66 -15.70 -3.37
C TRP A 103 -8.03 -15.11 -3.72
N PHE A 104 -8.07 -13.89 -4.25
CA PHE A 104 -9.29 -13.18 -4.66
C PHE A 104 -9.12 -12.62 -6.08
N LYS A 105 -10.23 -12.23 -6.69
CA LYS A 105 -10.20 -11.49 -7.96
C LYS A 105 -10.05 -10.00 -7.68
N GLU A 106 -9.04 -9.40 -8.28
CA GLU A 106 -8.85 -7.95 -8.20
C GLU A 106 -10.09 -7.23 -8.78
N ALA A 107 -10.60 -6.25 -8.04
CA ALA A 107 -11.69 -5.42 -8.54
C ALA A 107 -11.18 -4.58 -9.72
N ALA A 108 -11.94 -4.54 -10.82
CA ALA A 108 -11.60 -3.65 -11.92
C ALA A 108 -11.59 -2.20 -11.42
N HIS A 109 -10.43 -1.57 -11.43
CA HIS A 109 -10.33 -0.15 -11.10
C HIS A 109 -11.23 0.65 -12.04
N PRO A 110 -12.11 1.50 -11.54
CA PRO A 110 -12.84 2.43 -12.39
C PRO A 110 -11.78 3.28 -13.12
N LYS A 111 -11.76 3.18 -14.45
CA LYS A 111 -10.87 4.00 -15.28
C LYS A 111 -11.06 5.44 -14.85
N THR A 112 -10.03 6.05 -14.29
CA THR A 112 -10.04 7.46 -13.88
C THR A 112 -10.44 8.27 -15.11
N VAL A 113 -11.65 8.82 -15.09
CA VAL A 113 -12.13 9.69 -16.16
C VAL A 113 -11.27 10.94 -16.08
N ARG A 114 -10.22 11.00 -16.91
CA ARG A 114 -9.45 12.23 -17.13
C ARG A 114 -10.43 13.29 -17.61
N ARG A 115 -10.91 14.12 -16.70
CA ARG A 115 -11.63 15.34 -17.06
C ARG A 115 -10.65 16.20 -17.87
N LYS A 116 -10.83 16.22 -19.19
CA LYS A 116 -10.15 17.19 -20.07
C LYS A 116 -10.48 18.57 -19.52
N ALA A 117 -9.46 19.29 -19.04
CA ALA A 117 -9.60 20.68 -18.70
C ALA A 117 -10.10 21.43 -19.95
N LYS A 118 -11.29 22.01 -19.86
CA LYS A 118 -11.83 22.89 -20.89
C LYS A 118 -10.92 24.12 -20.95
N ALA A 119 -10.14 24.25 -22.04
CA ALA A 119 -9.40 25.45 -22.32
C ALA A 119 -10.38 26.61 -22.50
N THR A 120 -10.40 27.53 -21.56
CA THR A 120 -11.15 28.81 -21.68
C THR A 120 -10.45 29.65 -22.72
N LYS A 121 -11.04 29.75 -23.92
CA LYS A 121 -10.63 30.71 -24.95
C LYS A 121 -10.85 32.12 -24.41
N GLY A 122 -9.75 32.80 -24.08
CA GLY A 122 -9.76 34.20 -23.74
C GLY A 122 -10.31 35.04 -24.88
N LYS A 123 -11.40 35.74 -24.64
CA LYS A 123 -11.99 36.72 -25.54
C LYS A 123 -11.09 37.94 -25.57
N LYS A 124 -10.30 38.13 -26.64
CA LYS A 124 -9.58 39.39 -26.90
C LYS A 124 -10.59 40.51 -27.06
N ARG A 125 -10.62 41.45 -26.13
CA ARG A 125 -11.28 42.76 -26.33
C ARG A 125 -10.44 43.57 -27.31
N LYS A 126 -10.98 43.89 -28.51
CA LYS A 126 -10.46 44.96 -29.38
C LYS A 126 -10.84 46.30 -28.73
N ARG A 127 -9.86 47.15 -28.60
CA ARG A 127 -10.06 48.59 -28.39
C ARG A 127 -10.44 49.24 -29.69
#